data_581c3cbcc889b24eb1ceb7864d210f00
#
_entry.id   581c3cbcc889b24eb1ceb7864d210f00
#
_cell.length_a   1.000
_cell.length_b   1.000
_cell.length_c   1.000
_cell.angle_alpha   90.00
_cell.angle_beta   90.00
_cell.angle_gamma   90.00
#
_symmetry.space_group_name_H-M   'P 1'
#
loop_
_entity.id
_entity.type
_entity.pdbx_description
1 polymer ?
#
loop_
_entity_poly.entity_id
_entity_poly.type
_entity_poly.pdbx_seq_one_letter_code
_entity_poly.pdbx_strand_id
1 'polypeptide(L)'
;MSKKSIREVAPGIYQILGYNRAAHAYVVKGRRRNVMIDSGLPSTFEITESCLAEIGLATTDIDMVLLTHEHIDHAGGAALMPGKCLVAAHRLAANKLALKDEFALMNHAFSINTDHFEVDIC
;
A
#
# COMPACT_ATOMS: atom_id res chain seq x y z
N MET A 1 12.65 -16.22 2.14
CA MET A 1 11.80 -15.97 2.04
C MET A 1 11.06 -16.44 1.08
N SER A 2 10.39 -16.54 0.85
CA SER A 2 9.72 -17.10 0.17
C SER A 2 9.41 -16.79 -0.90
N LYS A 3 9.08 -16.99 -1.43
CA LYS A 3 8.91 -16.96 -2.43
C LYS A 3 7.89 -16.52 -3.04
N LYS A 4 7.36 -16.49 -3.71
CA LYS A 4 6.40 -16.20 -4.42
C LYS A 4 5.36 -15.60 -3.77
N SER A 5 5.43 -14.44 -3.20
CA SER A 5 4.40 -13.63 -2.59
C SER A 5 3.69 -12.77 -3.61
N ILE A 6 4.05 -12.84 -4.88
CA ILE A 6 3.40 -12.05 -5.93
C ILE A 6 3.08 -12.96 -7.12
N ARG A 7 1.92 -12.72 -7.75
CA ARG A 7 1.54 -13.49 -8.94
C ARG A 7 0.72 -12.61 -9.88
N GLU A 8 0.85 -12.88 -11.17
CA GLU A 8 0.06 -12.17 -12.16
C GLU A 8 -1.34 -12.79 -12.22
N VAL A 9 -2.36 -11.99 -11.97
CA VAL A 9 -3.74 -12.47 -11.95
C VAL A 9 -4.48 -12.12 -13.24
N ALA A 10 -3.97 -11.17 -14.01
CA ALA A 10 -4.46 -10.81 -15.34
C ALA A 10 -3.31 -10.09 -16.03
N PRO A 11 -3.31 -9.92 -17.34
CA PRO A 11 -2.19 -9.25 -18.00
C PRO A 11 -1.91 -7.89 -17.38
N GLY A 12 -0.71 -7.71 -16.88
CA GLY A 12 -0.27 -6.46 -16.26
C GLY A 12 -0.81 -6.20 -14.87
N ILE A 13 -1.59 -7.12 -14.29
CA ILE A 13 -2.16 -6.94 -12.96
C ILE A 13 -1.63 -8.04 -12.05
N TYR A 14 -1.00 -7.63 -10.97
CA TYR A 14 -0.33 -8.55 -10.05
C TYR A 14 -0.94 -8.44 -8.66
N GLN A 15 -1.03 -9.58 -7.98
CA GLN A 15 -1.46 -9.62 -6.60
C GLN A 15 -0.25 -9.87 -5.71
N ILE A 16 -0.05 -9.01 -4.74
CA ILE A 16 0.93 -9.22 -3.69
C ILE A 16 0.16 -9.83 -2.52
N LEU A 17 0.51 -11.06 -2.18
CA LEU A 17 -0.19 -11.78 -1.12
C LEU A 17 0.12 -11.16 0.23
N GLY A 18 -0.91 -10.96 1.03
CA GLY A 18 -0.75 -10.43 2.36
C GLY A 18 0.06 -11.37 3.25
N TYR A 19 0.89 -10.80 4.10
CA TYR A 19 1.74 -11.57 4.99
C TYR A 19 1.63 -10.97 6.38
N ASN A 20 1.62 -11.85 7.37
CA ASN A 20 1.64 -11.42 8.76
C ASN A 20 0.58 -10.38 9.07
N ARG A 21 -0.67 -10.71 8.74
CA ARG A 21 -1.87 -9.90 8.98
C ARG A 21 -2.04 -8.72 8.04
N ALA A 22 -1.11 -8.49 7.13
CA ALA A 22 -1.31 -7.47 6.11
C ALA A 22 -2.36 -7.93 5.12
N ALA A 23 -3.10 -6.98 4.56
CA ALA A 23 -4.05 -7.29 3.50
C ALA A 23 -3.30 -7.52 2.18
N HIS A 24 -3.97 -8.15 1.23
CA HIS A 24 -3.42 -8.26 -0.12
C HIS A 24 -3.35 -6.87 -0.75
N ALA A 25 -2.37 -6.67 -1.61
CA ALA A 25 -2.25 -5.46 -2.40
C ALA A 25 -2.15 -5.86 -3.86
N TYR A 26 -2.45 -4.93 -4.75
CA TYR A 26 -2.40 -5.20 -6.18
C TYR A 26 -1.56 -4.17 -6.88
N VAL A 27 -0.90 -4.57 -7.97
CA VAL A 27 -0.10 -3.66 -8.79
C VAL A 27 -0.64 -3.72 -10.20
N VAL A 28 -0.96 -2.56 -10.75
CA VAL A 28 -1.31 -2.44 -12.16
C VAL A 28 -0.07 -1.85 -12.85
N LYS A 29 0.60 -2.69 -13.63
CA LYS A 29 1.81 -2.29 -14.32
C LYS A 29 1.44 -1.79 -15.71
N GLY A 30 1.43 -0.48 -15.88
CA GLY A 30 1.04 0.14 -17.13
C GLY A 30 2.24 0.43 -18.01
N ARG A 31 1.97 0.99 -19.17
CA ARG A 31 3.05 1.33 -20.08
C ARG A 31 3.81 2.56 -19.63
N ARG A 32 3.11 3.52 -19.02
CA ARG A 32 3.73 4.75 -18.56
C ARG A 32 3.63 4.95 -17.07
N ARG A 33 2.61 4.40 -16.45
CA ARG A 33 2.34 4.59 -15.03
C ARG A 33 2.11 3.27 -14.37
N ASN A 34 2.49 3.17 -13.12
CA ASN A 34 2.28 2.00 -12.31
C ASN A 34 1.50 2.41 -11.07
N VAL A 35 0.45 1.67 -10.75
CA VAL A 35 -0.43 2.00 -9.65
C VAL A 35 -0.55 0.81 -8.72
N MET A 36 -0.47 1.06 -7.42
CA MET A 36 -0.77 0.03 -6.44
C MET A 36 -2.16 0.28 -5.87
N ILE A 37 -2.86 -0.79 -5.57
CA ILE A 37 -4.13 -0.75 -4.87
C ILE A 37 -3.90 -1.35 -3.51
N ASP A 38 -4.02 -0.54 -2.48
CA ASP A 38 -3.65 -0.83 -1.11
C ASP A 38 -2.14 -1.10 -0.99
N SER A 39 -1.65 -1.24 0.21
CA SER A 39 -0.21 -1.23 0.43
C SER A 39 0.25 -2.08 1.61
N GLY A 40 -0.64 -2.83 2.22
CA GLY A 40 -0.29 -3.67 3.36
C GLY A 40 0.03 -2.88 4.61
N LEU A 41 0.75 -3.53 5.51
CA LEU A 41 1.18 -2.92 6.77
C LEU A 41 2.56 -2.29 6.60
N PRO A 42 2.92 -1.32 7.44
CA PRO A 42 4.30 -0.82 7.43
C PRO A 42 5.31 -1.92 7.68
N SER A 43 4.98 -2.88 8.55
CA SER A 43 5.90 -3.97 8.91
C SER A 43 6.17 -4.92 7.75
N THR A 44 5.33 -4.94 6.72
CA THR A 44 5.54 -5.81 5.56
C THR A 44 6.05 -5.06 4.34
N PHE A 45 6.49 -3.82 4.53
CA PHE A 45 6.92 -2.99 3.41
C PHE A 45 8.11 -3.60 2.66
N GLU A 46 9.05 -4.21 3.38
CA GLU A 46 10.21 -4.84 2.73
C GLU A 46 9.79 -6.02 1.86
N ILE A 47 8.76 -6.73 2.27
CA ILE A 47 8.23 -7.83 1.45
C ILE A 47 7.62 -7.26 0.17
N THR A 48 6.91 -6.14 0.30
CA THR A 48 6.33 -5.45 -0.86
C THR A 48 7.44 -5.03 -1.82
N GLU A 49 8.53 -4.47 -1.31
CA GLU A 49 9.67 -4.09 -2.14
C GLU A 49 10.23 -5.29 -2.89
N SER A 50 10.38 -6.41 -2.18
CA SER A 50 10.91 -7.63 -2.81
C SER A 50 9.98 -8.15 -3.89
N CYS A 51 8.67 -8.08 -3.66
CA CYS A 51 7.68 -8.51 -4.64
C CYS A 51 7.73 -7.64 -5.89
N LEU A 52 7.84 -6.33 -5.70
CA LEU A 52 7.94 -5.41 -6.85
C LEU A 52 9.19 -5.72 -7.66
N ALA A 53 10.30 -6.02 -6.99
CA ALA A 53 11.54 -6.34 -7.68
C ALA A 53 11.38 -7.56 -8.59
N GLU A 54 10.54 -8.53 -8.20
CA GLU A 54 10.32 -9.72 -9.02
C GLU A 54 9.64 -9.41 -10.34
N ILE A 55 8.92 -8.30 -10.42
CA ILE A 55 8.28 -7.89 -11.67
C ILE A 55 8.98 -6.69 -12.30
N GLY A 56 10.22 -6.44 -11.87
CA GLY A 56 11.05 -5.40 -12.48
C GLY A 56 10.78 -4.00 -12.01
N LEU A 57 10.16 -3.84 -10.85
CA LEU A 57 9.81 -2.53 -10.32
C LEU A 57 10.50 -2.27 -8.98
N ALA A 58 10.80 -1.00 -8.74
CA ALA A 58 11.18 -0.52 -7.42
C ALA A 58 10.01 0.31 -6.89
N THR A 59 10.03 0.62 -5.60
CA THR A 59 8.97 1.47 -5.03
C THR A 59 8.95 2.85 -5.69
N THR A 60 10.12 3.32 -6.17
CA THR A 60 10.22 4.60 -6.87
C THR A 60 9.53 4.57 -8.24
N ASP A 61 9.19 3.39 -8.74
CA ASP A 61 8.48 3.27 -10.02
C ASP A 61 6.96 3.30 -9.84
N ILE A 62 6.48 3.32 -8.62
CA ILE A 62 5.05 3.38 -8.35
C ILE A 62 4.62 4.84 -8.32
N ASP A 63 3.71 5.20 -9.21
CA ASP A 63 3.26 6.57 -9.36
C ASP A 63 2.15 6.94 -8.38
N MET A 64 1.34 5.99 -8.00
CA MET A 64 0.20 6.25 -7.13
C MET A 64 -0.19 5.00 -6.36
N VAL A 65 -0.62 5.19 -5.11
CA VAL A 65 -1.27 4.14 -4.33
C VAL A 65 -2.72 4.58 -4.15
N LEU A 66 -3.65 3.72 -4.57
CA LEU A 66 -5.07 3.94 -4.35
C LEU A 66 -5.49 3.12 -3.14
N LEU A 67 -6.01 3.76 -2.12
CA LEU A 67 -6.43 3.08 -0.91
C LEU A 67 -7.92 2.75 -1.00
N THR A 68 -8.27 1.49 -0.76
CA THR A 68 -9.67 1.08 -0.79
C THR A 68 -10.40 1.61 0.43
N HIS A 69 -9.71 1.65 1.57
CA HIS A 69 -10.26 2.22 2.81
C HIS A 69 -9.10 2.51 3.76
N GLU A 70 -9.43 3.00 4.94
CA GLU A 70 -8.43 3.54 5.86
C GLU A 70 -7.78 2.55 6.83
N HIS A 71 -8.26 1.31 6.90
CA HIS A 71 -7.69 0.36 7.86
C HIS A 71 -6.20 0.17 7.61
N ILE A 72 -5.44 0.10 8.69
CA ILE A 72 -3.98 0.19 8.60
C ILE A 72 -3.35 -1.00 7.88
N ASP A 73 -3.99 -2.17 7.89
CA ASP A 73 -3.47 -3.34 7.17
C ASP A 73 -3.57 -3.19 5.65
N HIS A 74 -4.35 -2.21 5.18
CA HIS A 74 -4.46 -1.86 3.76
C HIS A 74 -3.67 -0.59 3.46
N ALA A 75 -3.73 0.39 4.35
CA ALA A 75 -3.19 1.72 4.10
C ALA A 75 -1.77 1.92 4.60
N GLY A 76 -1.33 1.06 5.51
CA GLY A 76 -0.11 1.34 6.28
C GLY A 76 1.15 1.50 5.47
N GLY A 77 1.33 0.69 4.43
CA GLY A 77 2.55 0.77 3.61
C GLY A 77 2.68 2.06 2.83
N ALA A 78 1.54 2.72 2.55
CA ALA A 78 1.57 3.97 1.79
C ALA A 78 2.42 5.04 2.46
N ALA A 79 2.50 5.02 3.79
CA ALA A 79 3.28 6.00 4.55
C ALA A 79 4.78 5.87 4.28
N LEU A 80 5.21 4.71 3.79
CA LEU A 80 6.63 4.44 3.57
C LEU A 80 7.02 4.59 2.09
N MET A 81 6.06 4.90 1.22
CA MET A 81 6.37 5.07 -0.19
C MET A 81 7.18 6.34 -0.40
N PRO A 82 8.05 6.37 -1.43
CA PRO A 82 8.85 7.57 -1.71
C PRO A 82 7.98 8.80 -1.95
N GLY A 83 8.51 9.97 -1.68
CA GLY A 83 7.76 11.22 -1.71
C GLY A 83 7.11 11.56 -3.04
N LYS A 84 7.58 10.96 -4.15
CA LYS A 84 6.98 11.23 -5.45
C LYS A 84 5.71 10.44 -5.68
N CYS A 85 5.46 9.40 -4.90
CA CYS A 85 4.30 8.55 -5.06
C CYS A 85 3.08 9.28 -4.48
N LEU A 86 2.04 9.41 -5.27
CA LEU A 86 0.82 10.04 -4.81
C LEU A 86 -0.02 9.01 -4.04
N VAL A 87 -0.70 9.45 -3.02
CA VAL A 87 -1.62 8.58 -2.27
C VAL A 87 -3.02 9.14 -2.46
N ALA A 88 -3.92 8.30 -2.94
CA ALA A 88 -5.30 8.68 -3.20
C ALA A 88 -6.25 7.83 -2.37
N ALA A 89 -7.30 8.44 -1.84
CA ALA A 89 -8.29 7.75 -1.03
C ALA A 89 -9.61 8.51 -1.10
N HIS A 90 -10.70 7.80 -0.80
CA HIS A 90 -11.99 8.48 -0.67
C HIS A 90 -11.88 9.54 0.43
N ARG A 91 -12.62 10.66 0.26
CA ARG A 91 -12.54 11.79 1.18
C ARG A 91 -12.70 11.39 2.64
N LEU A 92 -13.64 10.50 2.94
CA LEU A 92 -13.87 10.09 4.33
C LEU A 92 -12.68 9.32 4.89
N ALA A 93 -12.07 8.46 4.08
CA ALA A 93 -10.88 7.74 4.49
C ALA A 93 -9.71 8.70 4.66
N ALA A 94 -9.57 9.64 3.73
CA ALA A 94 -8.51 10.63 3.77
C ALA A 94 -8.57 11.46 5.05
N ASN A 95 -9.79 11.84 5.46
CA ASN A 95 -9.97 12.61 6.69
C ASN A 95 -9.53 11.81 7.91
N LYS A 96 -9.88 10.54 7.97
CA LYS A 96 -9.50 9.69 9.10
C LYS A 96 -7.99 9.50 9.18
N LEU A 97 -7.35 9.35 8.02
CA LEU A 97 -5.90 9.22 7.98
C LEU A 97 -5.23 10.53 8.38
N ALA A 98 -5.74 11.66 7.89
CA ALA A 98 -5.18 12.96 8.21
C ALA A 98 -5.32 13.29 9.70
N LEU A 99 -6.43 12.89 10.31
CA LEU A 99 -6.67 13.11 11.72
C LEU A 99 -6.02 12.03 12.59
N LYS A 100 -5.43 11.02 11.96
CA LYS A 100 -4.78 9.91 12.65
C LYS A 100 -5.73 9.23 13.63
N ASP A 101 -6.94 8.97 13.14
CA ASP A 101 -8.00 8.35 13.93
C ASP A 101 -7.63 6.89 14.20
N GLU A 102 -7.01 6.63 15.33
CA GLU A 102 -6.49 5.30 15.65
C GLU A 102 -7.56 4.24 15.70
N PHE A 103 -8.76 4.60 16.11
CA PHE A 103 -9.84 3.63 16.17
C PHE A 103 -10.28 3.24 14.76
N ALA A 104 -10.53 4.21 13.89
CA ALA A 104 -10.95 3.95 12.51
C ALA A 104 -9.88 3.21 11.74
N LEU A 105 -8.59 3.51 12.00
CA LEU A 105 -7.48 2.88 11.32
C LEU A 105 -7.14 1.51 11.91
N MET A 106 -7.69 1.20 13.07
CA MET A 106 -7.42 -0.05 13.78
C MET A 106 -5.96 -0.15 14.24
N ASN A 107 -5.35 1.01 14.50
CA ASN A 107 -3.95 1.05 14.87
C ASN A 107 -3.62 0.22 16.12
N HIS A 108 -4.49 0.29 17.12
CA HIS A 108 -4.22 -0.44 18.35
C HIS A 108 -4.24 -1.95 18.15
N ALA A 109 -5.02 -2.43 17.16
CA ALA A 109 -5.07 -3.85 16.86
C ALA A 109 -3.79 -4.34 16.20
N PHE A 110 -3.03 -3.42 15.58
CA PHE A 110 -1.79 -3.76 14.89
C PHE A 110 -0.57 -3.11 15.54
N SER A 111 -0.78 -2.33 16.60
CA SER A 111 0.31 -1.63 17.32
C SER A 111 1.12 -0.73 16.39
N ILE A 112 0.43 0.07 15.59
CA ILE A 112 1.05 0.91 14.57
C ILE A 112 0.89 2.38 14.90
N ASN A 113 1.90 3.18 14.50
CA ASN A 113 1.90 4.63 14.62
C ASN A 113 1.64 5.23 13.24
N THR A 114 0.69 6.18 13.16
CA THR A 114 0.31 6.80 11.89
C THR A 114 0.80 8.24 11.75
N ASP A 115 1.82 8.64 12.51
CA ASP A 115 2.27 10.02 12.53
C ASP A 115 2.73 10.55 11.18
N HIS A 116 3.12 9.67 10.27
CA HIS A 116 3.67 10.08 8.98
C HIS A 116 2.71 9.95 7.82
N PHE A 117 1.42 9.79 8.10
CA PHE A 117 0.46 9.58 7.04
C PHE A 117 0.04 10.89 6.36
N GLU A 118 0.06 10.88 5.03
CA GLU A 118 -0.45 11.99 4.22
C GLU A 118 -1.20 11.43 3.03
N VAL A 119 -2.30 12.07 2.66
CA VAL A 119 -3.08 11.69 1.50
C VAL A 119 -3.09 12.88 0.53
N ASP A 120 -2.66 12.63 -0.71
CA ASP A 120 -2.49 13.67 -1.71
C ASP A 120 -3.77 13.96 -2.49
N ILE A 121 -4.58 12.93 -2.72
CA ILE A 121 -5.78 13.04 -3.54
C ILE A 121 -6.93 12.36 -2.82
N CYS A 122 -8.05 13.04 -2.73
CA CYS A 122 -9.23 12.44 -2.10
C CYS A 122 -10.54 12.84 -2.81
#